data_e7bc2b43982ca99bf91782f7837fb170
#
_entry.id   e7bc2b43982ca99bf91782f7837fb170
#
_cell.length_a   1.000
_cell.length_b   1.000
_cell.length_c   1.000
_cell.angle_alpha   90.00
_cell.angle_beta   90.00
_cell.angle_gamma   90.00
#
_symmetry.space_group_name_H-M   'P 1'
#
loop_
_entity.id
_entity.type
_entity.pdbx_description
1 polymer ?
#
loop_
_entity_poly.entity_id
_entity_poly.type
_entity_poly.pdbx_seq_one_letter_code
_entity_poly.pdbx_strand_id
1 'polypeptide(L)'
;MTAAAAAAVASQGIAVGHVDPATPPDQLDLLHGSILYLEGISVSFDGFKALNDLSLYIERGELRCIIGPNGAGKSTMMDVVTGKTRPDEGKAFFDRSTDLLTMSEPQIAMAGIGRKFQKPTVFEQLPVFVNLELAMKADKGVWKTLVARLSGEQRDRIDEVLATIGLLECRDQRAGALSHGQKQWLEIGMLLMQEPQLMLVDEPVAGMTHQETERTAELLVSLAGERSVVVVEHDMEFVRSIARRVTVLHEGHVLTEGDMDTVQNDPRVIEVYLGA
;
A
#
# COMPACT_ATOMS: atom_id res chain seq x y z
N MET A 1 -21.25 6.36 -41.34
CA MET A 1 -21.37 5.41 -40.21
C MET A 1 -20.79 6.11 -39.01
N THR A 2 -21.43 6.76 -38.44
CA THR A 2 -22.42 7.27 -37.46
C THR A 2 -21.91 7.13 -36.03
N ALA A 3 -21.75 8.28 -35.41
CA ALA A 3 -21.34 8.62 -34.04
C ALA A 3 -22.19 7.99 -32.90
N ALA A 4 -22.89 6.92 -33.15
CA ALA A 4 -23.83 6.28 -32.20
C ALA A 4 -23.27 5.09 -31.44
N ALA A 5 -22.02 4.64 -31.72
CA ALA A 5 -21.42 3.49 -31.03
C ALA A 5 -20.52 3.86 -29.84
N ALA A 6 -20.22 5.14 -29.62
CA ALA A 6 -19.36 5.60 -28.51
C ALA A 6 -20.13 5.99 -27.22
N ALA A 7 -21.45 6.03 -27.28
CA ALA A 7 -22.30 6.50 -26.16
C ALA A 7 -22.87 5.36 -25.27
N ALA A 8 -22.61 4.10 -25.59
CA ALA A 8 -23.23 2.96 -24.90
C ALA A 8 -22.38 2.29 -23.80
N VAL A 9 -21.19 2.81 -23.49
CA VAL A 9 -20.31 2.23 -22.45
C VAL A 9 -20.29 3.07 -21.15
N ALA A 10 -20.96 4.21 -21.12
CA ALA A 10 -20.89 5.16 -20.00
C ALA A 10 -22.06 5.09 -19.00
N SER A 11 -22.87 4.01 -18.99
CA SER A 11 -24.02 3.93 -18.06
C SER A 11 -24.23 2.55 -17.45
N GLN A 12 -23.18 1.94 -16.88
CA GLN A 12 -23.35 0.91 -15.86
C GLN A 12 -22.70 1.43 -14.58
N GLY A 13 -23.45 2.21 -13.83
CA GLY A 13 -23.17 2.52 -12.45
C GLY A 13 -23.18 1.21 -11.67
N ILE A 14 -22.00 0.75 -11.22
CA ILE A 14 -21.88 -0.35 -10.28
C ILE A 14 -22.49 0.16 -8.98
N ALA A 15 -23.65 -0.39 -8.62
CA ALA A 15 -24.33 -0.15 -7.35
C ALA A 15 -23.35 -0.57 -6.24
N VAL A 16 -22.93 0.39 -5.39
CA VAL A 16 -22.25 0.12 -4.14
C VAL A 16 -23.21 -0.70 -3.29
N GLY A 17 -22.95 -2.01 -3.16
CA GLY A 17 -23.75 -2.90 -2.36
C GLY A 17 -23.65 -2.48 -0.89
N HIS A 18 -24.72 -1.90 -0.36
CA HIS A 18 -24.92 -1.74 1.07
C HIS A 18 -24.93 -3.17 1.67
N VAL A 19 -23.91 -3.53 2.42
CA VAL A 19 -23.88 -4.79 3.17
C VAL A 19 -24.86 -4.63 4.33
N ASP A 20 -25.92 -5.44 4.34
CA ASP A 20 -26.86 -5.51 5.46
C ASP A 20 -26.13 -6.12 6.68
N PRO A 21 -26.05 -5.43 7.82
CA PRO A 21 -25.37 -5.95 9.00
C PRO A 21 -25.95 -7.24 9.58
N ALA A 22 -27.09 -7.71 9.07
CA ALA A 22 -27.73 -8.96 9.44
C ALA A 22 -27.29 -10.18 8.58
N THR A 23 -26.45 -10.02 7.57
CA THR A 23 -26.03 -11.13 6.71
C THR A 23 -24.99 -12.00 7.44
N PRO A 24 -25.21 -13.31 7.59
CA PRO A 24 -24.22 -14.21 8.20
C PRO A 24 -22.89 -14.17 7.44
N PRO A 25 -21.72 -14.26 8.14
CA PRO A 25 -20.40 -14.14 7.51
C PRO A 25 -20.10 -15.12 6.41
N ASP A 26 -20.74 -16.27 6.40
CA ASP A 26 -20.65 -17.34 5.38
C ASP A 26 -21.47 -17.07 4.11
N GLN A 27 -22.34 -16.07 4.11
CA GLN A 27 -23.13 -15.62 2.95
C GLN A 27 -22.68 -14.28 2.38
N LEU A 28 -21.74 -13.60 3.03
CA LEU A 28 -21.10 -12.42 2.46
C LEU A 28 -20.29 -12.86 1.25
N ASP A 29 -20.70 -12.40 0.08
CA ASP A 29 -19.89 -12.53 -1.14
C ASP A 29 -18.68 -11.60 -1.04
N LEU A 30 -17.81 -11.90 -0.07
CA LEU A 30 -16.53 -11.23 0.21
C LEU A 30 -15.58 -11.25 -0.98
N LEU A 31 -16.02 -11.90 -2.08
CA LEU A 31 -15.19 -12.40 -3.14
C LEU A 31 -15.18 -11.52 -4.38
N HIS A 32 -16.09 -10.57 -4.50
CA HIS A 32 -16.14 -9.71 -5.68
C HIS A 32 -15.26 -8.46 -5.48
N GLY A 33 -13.95 -8.61 -5.68
CA GLY A 33 -13.04 -7.50 -5.90
C GLY A 33 -12.10 -7.12 -4.76
N SER A 34 -12.33 -7.51 -3.50
CA SER A 34 -11.45 -7.12 -2.37
C SER A 34 -10.13 -7.86 -2.38
N ILE A 35 -9.01 -7.11 -2.24
CA ILE A 35 -7.67 -7.66 -2.03
C ILE A 35 -7.36 -7.76 -0.53
N LEU A 36 -7.87 -6.84 0.29
CA LEU A 36 -7.72 -6.82 1.74
C LEU A 36 -9.07 -6.63 2.40
N TYR A 37 -9.35 -7.44 3.41
CA TYR A 37 -10.54 -7.41 4.21
C TYR A 37 -10.17 -7.42 5.68
N LEU A 38 -10.48 -6.34 6.39
CA LEU A 38 -10.36 -6.21 7.84
C LEU A 38 -11.76 -6.02 8.41
N GLU A 39 -12.12 -6.80 9.44
CA GLU A 39 -13.41 -6.72 10.12
C GLU A 39 -13.24 -6.78 11.62
N GLY A 40 -13.72 -5.74 12.33
CA GLY A 40 -13.76 -5.70 13.78
C GLY A 40 -12.38 -5.76 14.44
N ILE A 41 -11.33 -5.32 13.78
CA ILE A 41 -9.96 -5.40 14.29
C ILE A 41 -9.80 -4.50 15.50
N SER A 42 -9.46 -5.10 16.64
CA SER A 42 -9.14 -4.40 17.89
C SER A 42 -7.73 -4.75 18.36
N VAL A 43 -6.95 -3.74 18.74
CA VAL A 43 -5.58 -3.89 19.25
C VAL A 43 -5.38 -2.99 20.45
N SER A 44 -4.91 -3.56 21.54
CA SER A 44 -4.61 -2.82 22.77
C SER A 44 -3.13 -2.96 23.16
N PHE A 45 -2.51 -1.87 23.58
CA PHE A 45 -1.16 -1.84 24.16
C PHE A 45 -1.24 -1.25 25.58
N ASP A 46 -0.91 -2.01 26.60
CA ASP A 46 -0.90 -1.57 28.00
C ASP A 46 -2.19 -0.84 28.43
N GLY A 47 -3.34 -1.30 27.94
CA GLY A 47 -4.65 -0.73 28.24
C GLY A 47 -5.09 0.42 27.33
N PHE A 48 -4.22 0.89 26.42
CA PHE A 48 -4.58 1.85 25.39
C PHE A 48 -5.05 1.12 24.14
N LYS A 49 -6.27 1.40 23.68
CA LYS A 49 -6.79 0.86 22.41
C LYS A 49 -6.22 1.65 21.23
N ALA A 50 -5.31 1.02 20.51
CA ALA A 50 -4.73 1.59 19.29
C ALA A 50 -5.60 1.37 18.05
N LEU A 51 -6.32 0.24 17.98
CA LEU A 51 -7.41 -0.02 17.05
C LEU A 51 -8.65 -0.45 17.85
N ASN A 52 -9.80 0.02 17.42
CA ASN A 52 -11.06 -0.18 18.13
C ASN A 52 -12.17 -0.50 17.11
N ASP A 53 -12.47 -1.78 16.92
CA ASP A 53 -13.48 -2.26 15.99
C ASP A 53 -13.27 -1.75 14.55
N LEU A 54 -12.00 -1.73 14.09
CA LEU A 54 -11.63 -1.24 12.77
C LEU A 54 -12.12 -2.22 11.69
N SER A 55 -12.96 -1.73 10.78
CA SER A 55 -13.36 -2.45 9.56
C SER A 55 -12.96 -1.65 8.32
N LEU A 56 -12.21 -2.28 7.39
CA LEU A 56 -11.65 -1.65 6.21
C LEU A 56 -11.55 -2.65 5.07
N TYR A 57 -11.99 -2.26 3.88
CA TYR A 57 -11.96 -3.08 2.67
C TYR A 57 -11.21 -2.34 1.57
N ILE A 58 -10.21 -3.01 0.95
CA ILE A 58 -9.45 -2.48 -0.18
C ILE A 58 -9.77 -3.32 -1.40
N GLU A 59 -10.15 -2.68 -2.50
CA GLU A 59 -10.42 -3.36 -3.75
C GLU A 59 -9.13 -3.70 -4.51
N ARG A 60 -9.20 -4.70 -5.37
CA ARG A 60 -8.06 -5.07 -6.21
C ARG A 60 -7.75 -3.97 -7.23
N GLY A 61 -6.48 -3.60 -7.34
CA GLY A 61 -6.02 -2.51 -8.22
C GLY A 61 -6.34 -1.11 -7.72
N GLU A 62 -6.90 -0.99 -6.50
CA GLU A 62 -7.23 0.30 -5.91
C GLU A 62 -5.98 1.04 -5.42
N LEU A 63 -5.96 2.38 -5.60
CA LEU A 63 -5.09 3.28 -4.87
C LEU A 63 -5.92 3.95 -3.77
N ARG A 64 -5.64 3.57 -2.52
CA ARG A 64 -6.31 4.08 -1.32
C ARG A 64 -5.35 4.94 -0.50
N CYS A 65 -5.76 6.15 -0.17
CA CYS A 65 -5.05 6.95 0.83
C CYS A 65 -5.71 6.79 2.20
N ILE A 66 -4.90 6.57 3.23
CA ILE A 66 -5.33 6.52 4.63
C ILE A 66 -4.72 7.71 5.34
N ILE A 67 -5.56 8.58 5.86
CA ILE A 67 -5.18 9.79 6.57
C ILE A 67 -5.73 9.75 8.01
N GLY A 68 -5.27 10.66 8.85
CA GLY A 68 -5.71 10.79 10.23
C GLY A 68 -4.63 11.41 11.10
N PRO A 69 -4.97 11.95 12.28
CA PRO A 69 -4.01 12.52 13.20
C PRO A 69 -2.99 11.49 13.70
N ASN A 70 -1.94 11.98 14.38
CA ASN A 70 -1.00 11.11 15.06
C ASN A 70 -1.73 10.30 16.16
N GLY A 71 -1.44 9.01 16.25
CA GLY A 71 -2.13 8.12 17.17
C GLY A 71 -3.49 7.60 16.68
N ALA A 72 -3.95 7.93 15.48
CA ALA A 72 -5.21 7.45 14.91
C ALA A 72 -5.26 5.93 14.62
N GLY A 73 -4.12 5.22 14.75
CA GLY A 73 -4.04 3.78 14.52
C GLY A 73 -3.47 3.37 13.14
N LYS A 74 -3.07 4.32 12.28
CA LYS A 74 -2.59 4.06 10.91
C LYS A 74 -1.45 3.04 10.86
N SER A 75 -0.37 3.25 11.63
CA SER A 75 0.78 2.33 11.66
C SER A 75 0.42 0.98 12.28
N THR A 76 -0.43 0.97 13.32
CA THR A 76 -0.91 -0.26 13.95
C THR A 76 -1.75 -1.09 12.98
N MET A 77 -2.60 -0.45 12.18
CA MET A 77 -3.36 -1.13 11.11
C MET A 77 -2.42 -1.79 10.10
N MET A 78 -1.39 -1.07 9.62
CA MET A 78 -0.39 -1.67 8.73
C MET A 78 0.42 -2.78 9.42
N ASP A 79 0.74 -2.65 10.70
CA ASP A 79 1.42 -3.68 11.49
C ASP A 79 0.56 -4.95 11.62
N VAL A 80 -0.77 -4.83 11.72
CA VAL A 80 -1.69 -5.97 11.69
C VAL A 80 -1.69 -6.64 10.32
N VAL A 81 -1.81 -5.88 9.24
CA VAL A 81 -1.83 -6.41 7.86
C VAL A 81 -0.53 -7.14 7.50
N THR A 82 0.61 -6.69 8.03
CA THR A 82 1.91 -7.33 7.80
C THR A 82 2.25 -8.45 8.80
N GLY A 83 1.38 -8.69 9.80
CA GLY A 83 1.57 -9.74 10.81
C GLY A 83 2.54 -9.38 11.94
N LYS A 84 3.06 -8.17 11.96
CA LYS A 84 3.95 -7.66 13.01
C LYS A 84 3.21 -7.48 14.34
N THR A 85 1.93 -7.11 14.29
CA THR A 85 1.05 -7.01 15.46
C THR A 85 -0.11 -7.97 15.30
N ARG A 86 -0.41 -8.75 16.34
CA ARG A 86 -1.60 -9.60 16.38
C ARG A 86 -2.74 -8.82 17.03
N PRO A 87 -3.91 -8.76 16.40
CA PRO A 87 -5.08 -8.13 17.03
C PRO A 87 -5.61 -8.99 18.17
N ASP A 88 -6.26 -8.35 19.13
CA ASP A 88 -6.97 -9.01 20.22
C ASP A 88 -8.27 -9.64 19.73
N GLU A 89 -8.94 -8.97 18.75
CA GLU A 89 -10.21 -9.37 18.17
C GLU A 89 -10.25 -9.01 16.69
N GLY A 90 -11.16 -9.65 15.95
CA GLY A 90 -11.46 -9.35 14.55
C GLY A 90 -10.93 -10.38 13.57
N LYS A 91 -11.06 -10.07 12.28
CA LYS A 91 -10.65 -10.93 11.15
C LYS A 91 -9.85 -10.13 10.14
N ALA A 92 -8.83 -10.75 9.55
CA ALA A 92 -8.00 -10.14 8.52
C ALA A 92 -7.75 -11.15 7.39
N PHE A 93 -8.30 -10.88 6.21
CA PHE A 93 -8.13 -11.74 5.03
C PHE A 93 -7.46 -11.01 3.89
N PHE A 94 -6.61 -11.72 3.18
CA PHE A 94 -5.97 -11.30 1.94
C PHE A 94 -6.38 -12.20 0.79
N ASP A 95 -6.59 -11.64 -0.39
CA ASP A 95 -6.95 -12.37 -1.60
C ASP A 95 -8.04 -13.42 -1.34
N ARG A 96 -9.20 -12.98 -0.83
CA ARG A 96 -10.43 -13.76 -0.60
C ARG A 96 -10.39 -14.78 0.53
N SER A 97 -9.32 -15.55 0.70
CA SER A 97 -9.33 -16.72 1.58
C SER A 97 -8.10 -16.85 2.49
N THR A 98 -7.08 -16.06 2.28
CA THR A 98 -5.83 -16.15 3.04
C THR A 98 -6.00 -15.42 4.38
N ASP A 99 -6.16 -16.17 5.46
CA ASP A 99 -6.26 -15.63 6.82
C ASP A 99 -4.88 -15.16 7.30
N LEU A 100 -4.69 -13.83 7.34
CA LEU A 100 -3.44 -13.20 7.76
C LEU A 100 -3.11 -13.47 9.23
N LEU A 101 -4.12 -13.70 10.07
CA LEU A 101 -3.93 -13.91 11.49
C LEU A 101 -3.29 -15.26 11.81
N THR A 102 -3.28 -16.19 10.85
CA THR A 102 -2.63 -17.51 10.99
C THR A 102 -1.20 -17.54 10.44
N MET A 103 -0.76 -16.48 9.74
CA MET A 103 0.51 -16.43 9.02
C MET A 103 1.57 -15.65 9.80
N SER A 104 2.83 -15.99 9.61
CA SER A 104 3.99 -15.18 10.05
C SER A 104 4.29 -14.06 9.04
N GLU A 105 5.00 -12.99 9.47
CA GLU A 105 5.43 -11.89 8.59
C GLU A 105 6.07 -12.36 7.26
N PRO A 106 7.03 -13.31 7.26
CA PRO A 106 7.60 -13.81 6.01
C PRO A 106 6.57 -14.51 5.10
N GLN A 107 5.61 -15.24 5.67
CA GLN A 107 4.54 -15.90 4.90
C GLN A 107 3.61 -14.87 4.27
N ILE A 108 3.26 -13.80 4.98
CA ILE A 108 2.44 -12.69 4.47
C ILE A 108 3.17 -11.98 3.32
N ALA A 109 4.46 -11.69 3.47
CA ALA A 109 5.27 -11.11 2.41
C ALA A 109 5.33 -12.03 1.16
N MET A 110 5.50 -13.34 1.36
CA MET A 110 5.48 -14.32 0.27
C MET A 110 4.12 -14.46 -0.40
N ALA A 111 3.03 -14.24 0.34
CA ALA A 111 1.67 -14.25 -0.19
C ALA A 111 1.39 -13.05 -1.12
N GLY A 112 2.19 -11.99 -1.04
CA GLY A 112 2.11 -10.84 -1.94
C GLY A 112 1.72 -9.52 -1.28
N ILE A 113 1.89 -9.40 0.04
CA ILE A 113 1.77 -8.12 0.75
C ILE A 113 3.17 -7.57 0.99
N GLY A 114 3.45 -6.41 0.44
CA GLY A 114 4.72 -5.74 0.66
C GLY A 114 4.54 -4.39 1.37
N ARG A 115 5.47 -4.04 2.26
CA ARG A 115 5.46 -2.77 2.97
C ARG A 115 6.77 -2.02 2.82
N LYS A 116 6.66 -0.74 2.45
CA LYS A 116 7.74 0.25 2.58
C LYS A 116 7.62 0.91 3.94
N PHE A 117 8.68 0.81 4.74
CA PHE A 117 8.76 1.46 6.05
C PHE A 117 9.23 2.91 5.94
N GLN A 118 8.99 3.72 6.98
CA GLN A 118 9.43 5.12 7.04
C GLN A 118 10.96 5.26 6.99
N LYS A 119 11.71 4.36 7.65
CA LYS A 119 13.17 4.42 7.66
C LYS A 119 13.75 3.75 6.43
N PRO A 120 14.65 4.43 5.69
CA PRO A 120 15.32 3.86 4.54
C PRO A 120 16.03 2.54 4.88
N THR A 121 15.80 1.53 4.04
CA THR A 121 16.37 0.17 4.19
C THR A 121 17.39 -0.16 3.08
N VAL A 122 17.82 0.87 2.32
CA VAL A 122 18.78 0.69 1.22
C VAL A 122 20.18 0.35 1.75
N PHE A 123 20.87 -0.53 1.06
CA PHE A 123 22.28 -0.85 1.31
C PHE A 123 23.15 0.24 0.67
N GLU A 124 23.47 1.29 1.40
CA GLU A 124 24.13 2.50 0.90
C GLU A 124 25.50 2.25 0.26
N GLN A 125 26.23 1.23 0.71
CA GLN A 125 27.55 0.89 0.19
C GLN A 125 27.49 0.11 -1.14
N LEU A 126 26.31 -0.40 -1.50
CA LEU A 126 26.11 -1.21 -2.70
C LEU A 126 25.56 -0.36 -3.84
N PRO A 127 25.82 -0.75 -5.11
CA PRO A 127 25.18 -0.18 -6.26
C PRO A 127 23.64 -0.28 -6.21
N VAL A 128 22.96 0.64 -6.89
CA VAL A 128 21.50 0.65 -7.03
C VAL A 128 21.00 -0.66 -7.61
N PHE A 129 21.65 -1.17 -8.66
CA PHE A 129 21.36 -2.47 -9.26
C PHE A 129 21.40 -3.61 -8.24
N VAL A 130 22.44 -3.65 -7.42
CA VAL A 130 22.62 -4.74 -6.42
C VAL A 130 21.57 -4.65 -5.31
N ASN A 131 21.12 -3.46 -4.93
CA ASN A 131 19.99 -3.32 -3.99
C ASN A 131 18.72 -4.01 -4.53
N LEU A 132 18.40 -3.82 -5.82
CA LEU A 132 17.25 -4.48 -6.45
C LEU A 132 17.47 -5.99 -6.59
N GLU A 133 18.69 -6.43 -6.95
CA GLU A 133 19.06 -7.85 -7.01
C GLU A 133 18.82 -8.56 -5.66
N LEU A 134 19.26 -7.96 -4.56
CA LEU A 134 19.08 -8.51 -3.21
C LEU A 134 17.62 -8.56 -2.77
N ALA A 135 16.79 -7.64 -3.26
CA ALA A 135 15.37 -7.59 -2.96
C ALA A 135 14.52 -8.56 -3.79
N MET A 136 15.10 -9.14 -4.86
CA MET A 136 14.38 -10.02 -5.77
C MET A 136 13.77 -11.23 -5.03
N LYS A 137 12.53 -11.55 -5.39
CA LYS A 137 11.87 -12.78 -4.95
C LYS A 137 12.61 -13.99 -5.56
N ALA A 138 13.45 -14.63 -4.79
CA ALA A 138 14.23 -15.80 -5.20
C ALA A 138 14.03 -16.96 -4.25
N ASP A 139 14.10 -18.16 -4.81
CA ASP A 139 14.13 -19.40 -4.02
C ASP A 139 15.52 -19.50 -3.31
N LYS A 140 15.56 -19.03 -2.05
CA LYS A 140 16.80 -18.85 -1.25
C LYS A 140 17.36 -20.16 -0.72
N GLY A 141 17.42 -21.19 -1.56
CA GLY A 141 18.18 -22.39 -1.24
C GLY A 141 19.68 -22.05 -1.12
N VAL A 142 20.29 -22.33 0.04
CA VAL A 142 21.69 -21.97 0.38
C VAL A 142 22.69 -22.34 -0.72
N TRP A 143 22.53 -23.50 -1.36
CA TRP A 143 23.38 -23.96 -2.44
C TRP A 143 23.15 -23.25 -3.78
N LYS A 144 21.93 -22.78 -4.04
CA LYS A 144 21.60 -22.00 -5.25
C LYS A 144 22.18 -20.58 -5.16
N THR A 145 22.18 -19.99 -3.97
CA THR A 145 22.69 -18.64 -3.72
C THR A 145 24.23 -18.54 -3.88
N LEU A 146 24.95 -19.60 -3.54
CA LEU A 146 26.42 -19.62 -3.64
C LEU A 146 26.97 -19.67 -5.08
N VAL A 147 26.15 -20.08 -6.06
CA VAL A 147 26.55 -20.26 -7.47
C VAL A 147 25.67 -19.46 -8.43
N ALA A 148 24.72 -18.69 -7.91
CA ALA A 148 23.73 -17.97 -8.71
C ALA A 148 24.39 -16.83 -9.52
N ARG A 149 24.43 -17.00 -10.83
CA ARG A 149 24.55 -15.89 -11.77
C ARG A 149 23.15 -15.49 -12.17
N LEU A 150 22.87 -14.18 -12.17
CA LEU A 150 21.61 -13.65 -12.67
C LEU A 150 21.36 -14.15 -14.10
N SER A 151 20.17 -14.67 -14.36
CA SER A 151 19.72 -14.96 -15.72
C SER A 151 19.55 -13.65 -16.53
N GLY A 152 19.44 -13.76 -17.85
CA GLY A 152 19.09 -12.61 -18.69
C GLY A 152 17.76 -11.99 -18.24
N GLU A 153 16.72 -12.80 -18.09
CA GLU A 153 15.39 -12.38 -17.64
C GLU A 153 15.40 -11.63 -16.30
N GLN A 154 16.24 -12.09 -15.34
CA GLN A 154 16.37 -11.41 -14.05
C GLN A 154 17.02 -10.03 -14.17
N ARG A 155 18.00 -9.89 -15.07
CA ARG A 155 18.64 -8.59 -15.36
C ARG A 155 17.67 -7.64 -16.03
N ASP A 156 16.94 -8.14 -17.04
CA ASP A 156 15.93 -7.38 -17.77
C ASP A 156 14.85 -6.88 -16.79
N ARG A 157 14.43 -7.74 -15.84
CA ARG A 157 13.47 -7.37 -14.79
C ARG A 157 13.99 -6.27 -13.88
N ILE A 158 15.26 -6.30 -13.47
CA ILE A 158 15.88 -5.23 -12.68
C ILE A 158 15.89 -3.92 -13.50
N ASP A 159 16.28 -3.98 -14.77
CA ASP A 159 16.36 -2.80 -15.62
C ASP A 159 14.95 -2.22 -15.91
N GLU A 160 13.90 -3.04 -16.05
CA GLU A 160 12.51 -2.60 -16.12
C GLU A 160 12.07 -1.86 -14.83
N VAL A 161 12.41 -2.40 -13.66
CA VAL A 161 12.09 -1.76 -12.38
C VAL A 161 12.88 -0.46 -12.25
N LEU A 162 14.17 -0.42 -12.63
CA LEU A 162 14.97 0.81 -12.66
C LEU A 162 14.35 1.88 -13.55
N ALA A 163 13.84 1.50 -14.71
CA ALA A 163 13.14 2.42 -15.61
C ALA A 163 11.83 2.93 -14.95
N THR A 164 11.06 2.05 -14.34
CA THR A 164 9.79 2.37 -13.65
C THR A 164 10.01 3.39 -12.55
N ILE A 165 11.01 3.18 -11.68
CA ILE A 165 11.32 4.11 -10.59
C ILE A 165 12.21 5.28 -11.04
N GLY A 166 12.58 5.34 -12.32
CA GLY A 166 13.37 6.42 -12.93
C GLY A 166 14.81 6.53 -12.43
N LEU A 167 15.43 5.41 -12.08
CA LEU A 167 16.83 5.34 -11.62
C LEU A 167 17.74 4.57 -12.58
N LEU A 168 17.35 4.38 -13.84
CA LEU A 168 18.14 3.62 -14.81
C LEU A 168 19.55 4.22 -15.00
N GLU A 169 19.66 5.54 -15.08
CA GLU A 169 20.94 6.25 -15.22
C GLU A 169 21.84 6.12 -13.96
N CYS A 170 21.23 5.78 -12.81
CA CYS A 170 21.93 5.60 -11.55
C CYS A 170 22.29 4.13 -11.26
N ARG A 171 22.07 3.23 -12.22
CA ARG A 171 22.15 1.77 -12.08
C ARG A 171 23.41 1.29 -11.35
N ASP A 172 24.57 1.78 -11.74
CA ASP A 172 25.87 1.36 -11.22
C ASP A 172 26.39 2.29 -10.11
N GLN A 173 25.64 3.35 -9.77
CA GLN A 173 25.97 4.30 -8.71
C GLN A 173 25.72 3.65 -7.35
N ARG A 174 26.55 3.99 -6.35
CA ARG A 174 26.29 3.58 -4.95
C ARG A 174 25.01 4.23 -4.44
N ALA A 175 24.14 3.46 -3.79
CA ALA A 175 22.88 3.95 -3.26
C ALA A 175 23.05 5.08 -2.23
N GLY A 176 24.18 5.11 -1.52
CA GLY A 176 24.51 6.19 -0.60
C GLY A 176 24.69 7.56 -1.24
N ALA A 177 25.00 7.61 -2.55
CA ALA A 177 25.16 8.86 -3.31
C ALA A 177 23.85 9.41 -3.90
N LEU A 178 22.75 8.68 -3.77
CA LEU A 178 21.43 9.12 -4.20
C LEU A 178 20.88 10.22 -3.30
N SER A 179 20.04 11.12 -3.85
CA SER A 179 19.24 12.05 -3.06
C SER A 179 18.28 11.31 -2.13
N HIS A 180 17.68 12.03 -1.18
CA HIS A 180 16.69 11.44 -0.28
C HIS A 180 15.51 10.86 -1.07
N GLY A 181 14.92 11.61 -1.99
CA GLY A 181 13.83 11.14 -2.85
C GLY A 181 14.21 9.95 -3.72
N GLN A 182 15.41 9.96 -4.30
CA GLN A 182 15.91 8.82 -5.08
C GLN A 182 16.08 7.55 -4.23
N LYS A 183 16.49 7.66 -2.97
CA LYS A 183 16.53 6.53 -2.03
C LYS A 183 15.13 5.98 -1.77
N GLN A 184 14.13 6.84 -1.61
CA GLN A 184 12.74 6.44 -1.45
C GLN A 184 12.20 5.70 -2.69
N TRP A 185 12.54 6.17 -3.90
CA TRP A 185 12.19 5.47 -5.14
C TRP A 185 12.90 4.12 -5.27
N LEU A 186 14.16 4.03 -4.85
CA LEU A 186 14.88 2.75 -4.80
C LEU A 186 14.20 1.76 -3.88
N GLU A 187 13.68 2.19 -2.72
CA GLU A 187 12.91 1.33 -1.81
C GLU A 187 11.60 0.84 -2.43
N ILE A 188 10.89 1.72 -3.15
CA ILE A 188 9.71 1.30 -3.93
C ILE A 188 10.14 0.26 -4.97
N GLY A 189 11.26 0.46 -5.65
CA GLY A 189 11.84 -0.52 -6.59
C GLY A 189 12.17 -1.85 -5.92
N MET A 190 12.80 -1.83 -4.75
CA MET A 190 13.09 -3.05 -3.96
C MET A 190 11.80 -3.78 -3.59
N LEU A 191 10.74 -3.04 -3.27
CA LEU A 191 9.43 -3.62 -3.02
C LEU A 191 8.83 -4.24 -4.28
N LEU A 192 8.94 -3.58 -5.44
CA LEU A 192 8.47 -4.08 -6.74
C LEU A 192 9.18 -5.38 -7.16
N MET A 193 10.45 -5.56 -6.78
CA MET A 193 11.20 -6.81 -7.03
C MET A 193 10.63 -8.02 -6.29
N GLN A 194 9.81 -7.81 -5.25
CA GLN A 194 9.10 -8.87 -4.52
C GLN A 194 7.75 -9.23 -5.17
N GLU A 195 7.36 -8.54 -6.25
CA GLU A 195 6.10 -8.75 -6.99
C GLU A 195 4.86 -8.72 -6.09
N PRO A 196 4.67 -7.65 -5.28
CA PRO A 196 3.52 -7.57 -4.40
C PRO A 196 2.23 -7.33 -5.17
N GLN A 197 1.13 -7.94 -4.71
CA GLN A 197 -0.22 -7.64 -5.17
C GLN A 197 -0.83 -6.46 -4.37
N LEU A 198 -0.43 -6.32 -3.09
CA LEU A 198 -0.79 -5.22 -2.21
C LEU A 198 0.48 -4.55 -1.69
N MET A 199 0.60 -3.26 -1.96
CA MET A 199 1.69 -2.41 -1.48
C MET A 199 1.20 -1.48 -0.37
N LEU A 200 1.84 -1.52 0.78
CA LEU A 200 1.61 -0.60 1.88
C LEU A 200 2.77 0.40 1.91
N VAL A 201 2.49 1.66 1.70
CA VAL A 201 3.50 2.72 1.58
C VAL A 201 3.26 3.77 2.66
N ASP A 202 4.23 3.90 3.57
CA ASP A 202 4.13 4.75 4.74
C ASP A 202 4.92 6.03 4.52
N GLU A 203 4.25 7.18 4.49
CA GLU A 203 4.79 8.53 4.30
C GLU A 203 5.82 8.61 3.15
N PRO A 204 5.42 8.28 1.90
CA PRO A 204 6.36 8.18 0.79
C PRO A 204 7.05 9.48 0.40
N VAL A 205 6.48 10.64 0.74
CA VAL A 205 6.99 11.96 0.33
C VAL A 205 7.62 12.77 1.46
N ALA A 206 7.77 12.20 2.65
CA ALA A 206 8.37 12.88 3.78
C ALA A 206 9.78 13.38 3.44
N GLY A 207 10.02 14.70 3.57
CA GLY A 207 11.32 15.32 3.31
C GLY A 207 11.72 15.44 1.84
N MET A 208 10.80 15.24 0.91
CA MET A 208 11.01 15.42 -0.52
C MET A 208 10.84 16.88 -0.95
N THR A 209 11.51 17.26 -2.04
CA THR A 209 11.24 18.49 -2.77
C THR A 209 9.90 18.37 -3.53
N HIS A 210 9.31 19.51 -3.91
CA HIS A 210 8.05 19.51 -4.69
C HIS A 210 8.14 18.64 -5.97
N GLN A 211 9.24 18.76 -6.72
CA GLN A 211 9.46 17.96 -7.93
C GLN A 211 9.56 16.45 -7.63
N GLU A 212 10.23 16.06 -6.53
CA GLU A 212 10.30 14.66 -6.11
C GLU A 212 8.92 14.14 -5.68
N THR A 213 8.11 14.99 -5.00
CA THR A 213 6.74 14.68 -4.60
C THR A 213 5.84 14.42 -5.82
N GLU A 214 5.87 15.30 -6.83
CA GLU A 214 5.11 15.13 -8.08
C GLU A 214 5.48 13.82 -8.77
N ARG A 215 6.77 13.53 -8.89
CA ARG A 215 7.24 12.29 -9.52
C ARG A 215 6.85 11.04 -8.71
N THR A 216 6.83 11.12 -7.38
CA THR A 216 6.35 10.05 -6.51
C THR A 216 4.85 9.82 -6.71
N ALA A 217 4.07 10.89 -6.88
CA ALA A 217 2.65 10.80 -7.21
C ALA A 217 2.42 10.06 -8.53
N GLU A 218 3.12 10.46 -9.60
CA GLU A 218 3.07 9.80 -10.91
C GLU A 218 3.43 8.32 -10.82
N LEU A 219 4.49 7.99 -10.08
CA LEU A 219 4.93 6.61 -9.86
C LEU A 219 3.84 5.79 -9.18
N LEU A 220 3.30 6.24 -8.05
CA LEU A 220 2.28 5.49 -7.30
C LEU A 220 0.98 5.32 -8.10
N VAL A 221 0.56 6.34 -8.84
CA VAL A 221 -0.60 6.27 -9.74
C VAL A 221 -0.36 5.26 -10.87
N SER A 222 0.86 5.21 -11.43
CA SER A 222 1.20 4.25 -12.50
C SER A 222 1.19 2.79 -12.03
N LEU A 223 1.48 2.55 -10.75
CA LEU A 223 1.48 1.20 -10.16
C LEU A 223 0.07 0.70 -9.84
N ALA A 224 -0.89 1.62 -9.65
CA ALA A 224 -2.28 1.27 -9.40
C ALA A 224 -2.95 0.65 -10.64
N GLY A 225 -3.92 -0.23 -10.42
CA GLY A 225 -4.56 -1.00 -11.49
C GLY A 225 -3.96 -2.40 -11.61
N GLU A 226 -2.66 -2.51 -11.84
CA GLU A 226 -1.96 -3.80 -11.80
C GLU A 226 -1.78 -4.30 -10.36
N ARG A 227 -1.54 -3.37 -9.43
CA ARG A 227 -1.36 -3.63 -8.00
C ARG A 227 -2.32 -2.77 -7.19
N SER A 228 -2.67 -3.25 -6.01
CA SER A 228 -3.37 -2.41 -5.03
C SER A 228 -2.33 -1.65 -4.21
N VAL A 229 -2.54 -0.35 -4.02
CA VAL A 229 -1.61 0.52 -3.31
C VAL A 229 -2.34 1.23 -2.18
N VAL A 230 -1.88 1.04 -0.95
CA VAL A 230 -2.35 1.76 0.23
C VAL A 230 -1.26 2.73 0.66
N VAL A 231 -1.58 4.00 0.65
CA VAL A 231 -0.67 5.07 1.05
C VAL A 231 -1.16 5.67 2.36
N VAL A 232 -0.31 5.65 3.39
CA VAL A 232 -0.54 6.41 4.62
C VAL A 232 0.19 7.72 4.51
N GLU A 233 -0.53 8.83 4.63
CA GLU A 233 0.02 10.17 4.46
C GLU A 233 -0.69 11.21 5.32
N HIS A 234 -0.04 12.35 5.52
CA HIS A 234 -0.57 13.51 6.20
C HIS A 234 -0.49 14.79 5.35
N ASP A 235 0.21 14.75 4.21
CA ASP A 235 0.25 15.83 3.21
C ASP A 235 -1.01 15.79 2.35
N MET A 236 -1.91 16.75 2.59
CA MET A 236 -3.22 16.80 1.91
C MET A 236 -3.14 17.18 0.43
N GLU A 237 -2.10 17.93 0.03
CA GLU A 237 -1.86 18.25 -1.39
C GLU A 237 -1.47 16.98 -2.15
N PHE A 238 -0.54 16.22 -1.58
CA PHE A 238 -0.12 14.96 -2.14
C PHE A 238 -1.27 13.96 -2.18
N VAL A 239 -2.02 13.78 -1.09
CA VAL A 239 -3.20 12.91 -1.05
C VAL A 239 -4.20 13.31 -2.14
N ARG A 240 -4.49 14.60 -2.31
CA ARG A 240 -5.41 15.09 -3.36
C ARG A 240 -4.91 14.76 -4.76
N SER A 241 -3.60 14.75 -5.00
CA SER A 241 -3.02 14.49 -6.32
C SER A 241 -3.12 13.03 -6.75
N ILE A 242 -3.17 12.07 -5.80
CA ILE A 242 -3.12 10.63 -6.11
C ILE A 242 -4.40 9.86 -5.74
N ALA A 243 -5.15 10.31 -4.73
CA ALA A 243 -6.21 9.52 -4.14
C ALA A 243 -7.44 9.43 -5.05
N ARG A 244 -7.86 8.20 -5.35
CA ARG A 244 -9.21 7.93 -5.86
C ARG A 244 -10.20 7.76 -4.72
N ARG A 245 -9.77 7.21 -3.60
CA ARG A 245 -10.55 7.03 -2.38
C ARG A 245 -9.67 7.30 -1.17
N VAL A 246 -10.24 8.01 -0.20
CA VAL A 246 -9.57 8.39 1.05
C VAL A 246 -10.35 7.77 2.21
N THR A 247 -9.63 7.18 3.15
CA THR A 247 -10.16 6.71 4.43
C THR A 247 -9.54 7.53 5.55
N VAL A 248 -10.38 8.11 6.40
CA VAL A 248 -9.93 8.86 7.59
C VAL A 248 -9.99 7.94 8.79
N LEU A 249 -8.84 7.72 9.45
CA LEU A 249 -8.77 7.04 10.73
C LEU A 249 -8.76 8.06 11.88
N HIS A 250 -9.51 7.76 12.93
CA HIS A 250 -9.52 8.50 14.17
C HIS A 250 -9.77 7.54 15.34
N GLU A 251 -8.99 7.65 16.42
CA GLU A 251 -9.12 6.83 17.64
C GLU A 251 -9.27 5.31 17.36
N GLY A 252 -8.54 4.83 16.37
CA GLY A 252 -8.48 3.41 16.04
C GLY A 252 -9.64 2.87 15.19
N HIS A 253 -10.53 3.71 14.68
CA HIS A 253 -11.63 3.31 13.79
C HIS A 253 -11.72 4.16 12.53
N VAL A 254 -12.50 3.71 11.54
CA VAL A 254 -12.78 4.50 10.32
C VAL A 254 -13.80 5.56 10.67
N LEU A 255 -13.40 6.83 10.60
CA LEU A 255 -14.28 7.97 10.83
C LEU A 255 -15.19 8.23 9.62
N THR A 256 -14.61 8.24 8.44
CA THR A 256 -15.31 8.43 7.16
C THR A 256 -14.46 7.91 6.00
N GLU A 257 -15.09 7.61 4.87
CA GLU A 257 -14.39 7.32 3.63
C GLU A 257 -15.18 7.81 2.41
N GLY A 258 -14.46 8.16 1.37
CA GLY A 258 -15.02 8.69 0.13
C GLY A 258 -13.95 9.24 -0.79
N ASP A 259 -14.36 10.02 -1.79
CA ASP A 259 -13.43 10.86 -2.53
C ASP A 259 -12.91 12.02 -1.67
N MET A 260 -11.90 12.71 -2.16
CA MET A 260 -11.26 13.79 -1.41
C MET A 260 -12.22 14.92 -1.07
N ASP A 261 -13.16 15.25 -1.97
CA ASP A 261 -14.10 16.34 -1.74
C ASP A 261 -15.13 15.96 -0.67
N THR A 262 -15.63 14.73 -0.67
CA THR A 262 -16.51 14.18 0.38
C THR A 262 -15.81 14.23 1.74
N VAL A 263 -14.58 13.76 1.82
CA VAL A 263 -13.82 13.69 3.08
C VAL A 263 -13.51 15.09 3.62
N GLN A 264 -13.09 16.03 2.79
CA GLN A 264 -12.78 17.40 3.24
C GLN A 264 -13.98 18.19 3.74
N ASN A 265 -15.17 17.88 3.24
CA ASN A 265 -16.40 18.56 3.65
C ASN A 265 -17.14 17.84 4.79
N ASP A 266 -16.65 16.70 5.26
CA ASP A 266 -17.26 16.02 6.42
C ASP A 266 -17.00 16.82 7.71
N PRO A 267 -18.05 17.28 8.41
CA PRO A 267 -17.90 18.07 9.64
C PRO A 267 -17.05 17.39 10.71
N ARG A 268 -17.11 16.05 10.80
CA ARG A 268 -16.33 15.26 11.76
C ARG A 268 -14.83 15.30 11.44
N VAL A 269 -14.47 15.28 10.14
CA VAL A 269 -13.07 15.41 9.70
C VAL A 269 -12.57 16.81 10.00
N ILE A 270 -13.36 17.84 9.72
CA ILE A 270 -13.03 19.23 10.03
C ILE A 270 -12.78 19.40 11.54
N GLU A 271 -13.64 18.84 12.38
CA GLU A 271 -13.48 18.89 13.85
C GLU A 271 -12.18 18.22 14.30
N VAL A 272 -11.86 17.03 13.78
CA VAL A 272 -10.64 16.28 14.12
C VAL A 272 -9.36 17.01 13.73
N TYR A 273 -9.37 17.75 12.61
CA TYR A 273 -8.16 18.44 12.11
C TYR A 273 -8.04 19.90 12.54
N LEU A 274 -9.17 20.58 12.82
CA LEU A 274 -9.21 22.02 13.14
C LEU A 274 -9.74 22.31 14.55
N GLY A 275 -10.39 21.36 15.19
CA GLY A 275 -11.12 21.55 16.46
C GLY A 275 -10.36 21.16 17.71
N ALA A 276 -9.06 20.88 17.61
CA ALA A 276 -8.24 20.57 18.77
C ALA A 276 -7.60 21.82 19.37
#